data_1dd2560001101bf81b3c8ce56652e031
#
_entry.id   1dd2560001101bf81b3c8ce56652e031
#
_cell.length_a   1.000
_cell.length_b   1.000
_cell.length_c   1.000
_cell.angle_alpha   90.00
_cell.angle_beta   90.00
_cell.angle_gamma   90.00
#
_symmetry.space_group_name_H-M   'P 1'
#
loop_
_entity.id
_entity.type
_entity.pdbx_description
1 polymer ?
#
loop_
_entity_poly.entity_id
_entity_poly.type
_entity_poly.pdbx_seq_one_letter_code
_entity_poly.pdbx_strand_id
1 'polypeptide(L)'
;MQTLNNIGRYSYSQFKREARLHQWAYREQVLKVGYNKYKNVLRYEDTKKGLIFFEGFRDEILDYLKKPIEKTSTPPSGFMLTNLLRSEHIPYNIFFPMHHDLDGCKRLFCDLLSTDDILSIDNIKIEYHPEPIKDYLNDHTAFDVYVAYKNIANQLCGIGIKVKYTENSYPLKPQSHEYSQVKDENGNTCLKGRYALVTKECGYYKENVTHDMLVSNKFRQIWRNHILGASMVLKGKIKKFTSVTLFPSQNVHFSQEAIPKYQEFLTEDHYNEFVPVTYETLFKMMDKYLFVPHKKEWIKYLNVRYLF
;
A
#
# COMPACT_ATOMS: atom_id res chain seq x y z
N MET A 1 24.24 39.08 -17.56
CA MET A 1 23.20 38.04 -17.59
C MET A 1 23.80 36.80 -16.99
N GLN A 2 23.71 36.62 -15.66
CA GLN A 2 24.12 35.40 -14.99
C GLN A 2 22.86 34.53 -14.83
N THR A 3 22.96 33.34 -15.35
CA THR A 3 21.93 32.31 -15.44
C THR A 3 21.49 31.84 -14.05
N LEU A 4 20.28 32.18 -13.69
CA LEU A 4 19.46 31.55 -12.65
C LEU A 4 19.06 30.14 -13.13
N ASN A 5 19.91 29.16 -13.00
CA ASN A 5 19.58 27.77 -13.25
C ASN A 5 20.38 26.84 -12.36
N ASN A 6 20.02 26.80 -11.06
CA ASN A 6 20.34 25.69 -10.16
C ASN A 6 19.43 25.74 -8.94
N ILE A 7 18.10 25.76 -9.15
CA ILE A 7 17.18 25.25 -8.15
C ILE A 7 17.34 23.73 -8.26
N GLY A 8 18.15 23.15 -7.38
CA GLY A 8 18.42 21.72 -7.36
C GLY A 8 17.09 20.94 -7.33
N ARG A 9 16.91 20.04 -8.28
CA ARG A 9 15.70 19.19 -8.38
C ARG A 9 15.47 18.49 -7.03
N TYR A 10 14.25 18.63 -6.48
CA TYR A 10 13.85 17.94 -5.25
C TYR A 10 14.14 16.43 -5.39
N SER A 11 14.86 15.86 -4.41
CA SER A 11 15.36 14.49 -4.49
C SER A 11 14.71 13.58 -3.47
N TYR A 12 14.73 12.26 -3.72
CA TYR A 12 14.27 11.27 -2.75
C TYR A 12 15.01 11.36 -1.40
N SER A 13 16.31 11.63 -1.39
CA SER A 13 17.07 11.81 -0.15
C SER A 13 16.62 13.03 0.65
N GLN A 14 16.27 14.11 -0.04
CA GLN A 14 15.69 15.30 0.57
C GLN A 14 14.31 14.99 1.16
N PHE A 15 13.41 14.38 0.40
CA PHE A 15 12.12 13.91 0.89
C PHE A 15 12.25 13.07 2.16
N LYS A 16 13.12 12.06 2.13
CA LYS A 16 13.34 11.17 3.29
C LYS A 16 13.86 11.91 4.52
N ARG A 17 14.70 12.93 4.32
CA ARG A 17 15.18 13.79 5.42
C ARG A 17 14.05 14.62 6.01
N GLU A 18 13.24 15.24 5.18
CA GLU A 18 12.10 16.06 5.60
C GLU A 18 11.04 15.23 6.32
N ALA A 19 10.67 14.06 5.77
CA ALA A 19 9.80 13.10 6.44
C ALA A 19 10.30 12.73 7.85
N ARG A 20 11.60 12.52 7.99
CA ARG A 20 12.21 12.20 9.30
C ARG A 20 12.08 13.37 10.27
N LEU A 21 12.38 14.59 9.85
CA LEU A 21 12.25 15.79 10.68
C LEU A 21 10.79 16.03 11.09
N HIS A 22 9.87 15.86 10.13
CA HIS A 22 8.45 15.96 10.38
C HIS A 22 7.97 14.94 11.44
N GLN A 23 8.37 13.68 11.33
CA GLN A 23 8.00 12.65 12.31
C GLN A 23 8.65 12.87 13.70
N TRP A 24 9.82 13.50 13.77
CA TRP A 24 10.41 13.91 15.04
C TRP A 24 9.60 15.02 15.71
N ALA A 25 9.24 16.05 14.94
CA ALA A 25 8.40 17.13 15.42
C ALA A 25 7.01 16.62 15.85
N TYR A 26 6.40 15.77 15.07
CA TYR A 26 5.11 15.14 15.40
C TYR A 26 5.18 14.38 16.74
N ARG A 27 6.18 13.51 16.93
CA ARG A 27 6.39 12.80 18.19
C ARG A 27 6.55 13.76 19.38
N GLU A 28 7.35 14.80 19.21
CA GLU A 28 7.68 15.75 20.28
C GLU A 28 6.53 16.68 20.63
N GLN A 29 5.89 17.27 19.63
CA GLN A 29 4.90 18.32 19.79
C GLN A 29 3.47 17.79 19.94
N VAL A 30 3.13 16.70 19.22
CA VAL A 30 1.77 16.14 19.20
C VAL A 30 1.65 14.98 20.17
N LEU A 31 2.49 13.95 20.06
CA LEU A 31 2.44 12.80 20.97
C LEU A 31 3.01 13.12 22.35
N LYS A 32 3.92 14.10 22.45
CA LYS A 32 4.59 14.54 23.70
C LYS A 32 5.25 13.40 24.46
N VAL A 33 5.89 12.48 23.73
CA VAL A 33 6.55 11.30 24.30
C VAL A 33 8.05 11.26 23.97
N GLY A 34 8.79 10.52 24.76
CA GLY A 34 10.20 10.24 24.51
C GLY A 34 10.42 9.36 23.28
N TYR A 35 11.67 8.97 23.06
CA TYR A 35 12.05 8.09 21.95
C TYR A 35 13.03 7.02 22.44
N ASN A 36 13.15 5.95 21.64
CA ASN A 36 14.17 4.93 21.81
C ASN A 36 15.46 5.36 21.08
N LYS A 37 16.26 4.45 20.56
CA LYS A 37 17.55 4.70 19.89
C LYS A 37 17.50 5.83 18.84
N TYR A 38 16.39 5.98 18.11
CA TYR A 38 16.21 7.02 17.09
C TYR A 38 14.98 7.86 17.39
N LYS A 39 15.03 9.17 17.08
CA LYS A 39 13.95 10.14 17.37
C LYS A 39 12.60 9.82 16.72
N ASN A 40 12.57 8.99 15.67
CA ASN A 40 11.36 8.50 15.03
C ASN A 40 10.89 7.12 15.54
N VAL A 41 11.49 6.60 16.61
CA VAL A 41 11.14 5.30 17.18
C VAL A 41 10.58 5.51 18.58
N LEU A 42 9.33 5.15 18.77
CA LEU A 42 8.64 5.21 20.06
C LEU A 42 9.30 4.27 21.08
N ARG A 43 9.19 4.59 22.36
CA ARG A 43 9.52 3.65 23.44
C ARG A 43 8.53 2.49 23.45
N TYR A 44 8.94 1.37 24.02
CA TYR A 44 8.12 0.17 24.08
C TYR A 44 6.79 0.39 24.81
N GLU A 45 6.82 1.13 25.92
CA GLU A 45 5.64 1.48 26.71
C GLU A 45 4.63 2.32 25.92
N ASP A 46 5.13 3.26 25.10
CA ASP A 46 4.31 4.13 24.28
C ASP A 46 3.71 3.36 23.08
N THR A 47 4.47 2.38 22.56
CA THR A 47 3.99 1.46 21.53
C THR A 47 2.84 0.58 22.04
N LYS A 48 2.99 0.03 23.26
CA LYS A 48 1.92 -0.77 23.90
C LYS A 48 0.62 0.01 24.11
N LYS A 49 0.72 1.31 24.35
CA LYS A 49 -0.45 2.22 24.44
C LYS A 49 -1.08 2.51 23.07
N GLY A 50 -0.50 2.00 21.97
CA GLY A 50 -1.00 2.23 20.62
C GLY A 50 -0.87 3.67 20.14
N LEU A 51 0.09 4.47 20.64
CA LEU A 51 0.24 5.89 20.30
C LEU A 51 0.57 6.15 18.84
N ILE A 52 0.89 5.11 18.07
CA ILE A 52 1.07 5.18 16.63
C ILE A 52 -0.27 5.30 15.87
N PHE A 53 -1.37 4.95 16.53
CA PHE A 53 -2.72 5.00 15.96
C PHE A 53 -3.45 6.28 16.35
N PHE A 54 -4.39 6.70 15.50
CA PHE A 54 -5.28 7.82 15.79
C PHE A 54 -6.10 7.56 17.04
N GLU A 55 -6.18 8.55 17.92
CA GLU A 55 -6.79 8.42 19.24
C GLU A 55 -8.27 7.96 19.17
N GLY A 56 -9.04 8.52 18.21
CA GLY A 56 -10.47 8.23 18.10
C GLY A 56 -10.80 6.79 17.70
N PHE A 57 -9.86 6.03 17.15
CA PHE A 57 -10.03 4.62 16.77
C PHE A 57 -8.98 3.69 17.39
N ARG A 58 -8.12 4.21 18.25
CA ARG A 58 -7.01 3.46 18.82
C ARG A 58 -7.43 2.18 19.52
N ASP A 59 -8.41 2.26 20.38
CA ASP A 59 -8.86 1.11 21.17
C ASP A 59 -9.47 0.03 20.27
N GLU A 60 -10.27 0.43 19.29
CA GLU A 60 -10.83 -0.50 18.30
C GLU A 60 -9.73 -1.19 17.46
N ILE A 61 -8.71 -0.44 17.03
CA ILE A 61 -7.56 -0.99 16.29
C ILE A 61 -6.77 -1.95 17.18
N LEU A 62 -6.51 -1.59 18.44
CA LEU A 62 -5.80 -2.46 19.38
C LEU A 62 -6.58 -3.75 19.67
N ASP A 63 -7.89 -3.67 19.78
CA ASP A 63 -8.76 -4.84 19.96
C ASP A 63 -8.83 -5.70 18.69
N TYR A 64 -8.85 -5.08 17.51
CA TYR A 64 -8.72 -5.80 16.24
C TYR A 64 -7.41 -6.59 16.17
N LEU A 65 -6.29 -5.99 16.56
CA LEU A 65 -4.96 -6.61 16.55
C LEU A 65 -4.78 -7.73 17.58
N LYS A 66 -5.62 -7.79 18.65
CA LYS A 66 -5.60 -8.85 19.64
C LYS A 66 -6.41 -10.08 19.23
N LYS A 67 -7.35 -9.94 18.29
CA LYS A 67 -8.17 -11.06 17.85
C LYS A 67 -7.31 -12.13 17.19
N PRO A 68 -7.67 -13.43 17.36
CA PRO A 68 -7.02 -14.51 16.61
C PRO A 68 -7.12 -14.15 15.11
N ILE A 69 -5.97 -14.10 14.47
CA ILE A 69 -5.88 -13.68 13.09
C ILE A 69 -6.55 -14.73 12.22
N GLU A 70 -7.43 -14.29 11.32
CA GLU A 70 -7.88 -15.14 10.23
C GLU A 70 -6.62 -15.63 9.50
N LYS A 71 -6.61 -16.88 9.03
CA LYS A 71 -5.46 -17.47 8.30
C LYS A 71 -4.97 -16.61 7.13
N THR A 72 -5.79 -15.67 6.71
CA THR A 72 -5.58 -14.78 5.55
C THR A 72 -4.94 -13.42 5.90
N SER A 73 -4.50 -13.19 7.13
CA SER A 73 -3.82 -11.93 7.50
C SER A 73 -2.56 -12.17 8.33
N THR A 74 -1.58 -11.28 8.16
CA THR A 74 -0.32 -11.30 8.92
C THR A 74 -0.28 -10.07 9.82
N PRO A 75 -0.29 -10.21 11.15
CA PRO A 75 -0.27 -9.06 12.04
C PRO A 75 1.05 -8.31 11.92
N PRO A 76 1.04 -6.99 12.10
CA PRO A 76 2.26 -6.23 12.20
C PRO A 76 3.08 -6.70 13.41
N SER A 77 4.37 -6.91 13.21
CA SER A 77 5.28 -7.19 14.35
C SER A 77 5.34 -5.97 15.28
N GLY A 78 5.61 -6.20 16.58
CA GLY A 78 5.77 -5.12 17.55
C GLY A 78 6.78 -4.04 17.11
N PHE A 79 7.81 -4.41 16.35
CA PHE A 79 8.78 -3.48 15.78
C PHE A 79 8.17 -2.55 14.71
N MET A 80 7.22 -3.03 13.91
CA MET A 80 6.53 -2.21 12.89
C MET A 80 5.72 -1.08 13.52
N LEU A 81 5.20 -1.31 14.72
CA LEU A 81 4.39 -0.33 15.46
C LEU A 81 5.23 0.69 16.26
N THR A 82 6.55 0.58 16.28
CA THR A 82 7.42 1.55 16.98
C THR A 82 7.92 2.65 16.09
N ASN A 83 8.13 2.40 14.80
CA ASN A 83 8.82 3.32 13.90
C ASN A 83 7.84 4.16 13.09
N LEU A 84 7.80 5.45 13.37
CA LEU A 84 6.90 6.42 12.77
C LEU A 84 7.12 6.66 11.26
N LEU A 85 8.25 6.19 10.70
CA LEU A 85 8.58 6.32 9.28
C LEU A 85 8.15 5.11 8.43
N ARG A 86 7.67 4.04 9.06
CA ARG A 86 7.27 2.84 8.34
C ARG A 86 5.85 2.93 7.82
N SER A 87 5.57 2.23 6.72
CA SER A 87 4.24 2.24 6.09
C SER A 87 3.26 1.25 6.72
N GLU A 88 3.73 0.24 7.47
CA GLU A 88 2.91 -0.90 7.90
C GLU A 88 1.78 -0.52 8.90
N HIS A 89 1.91 0.58 9.63
CA HIS A 89 0.85 1.05 10.52
C HIS A 89 -0.17 1.99 9.83
N ILE A 90 0.18 2.49 8.64
CA ILE A 90 -0.64 3.46 7.91
C ILE A 90 -1.97 2.88 7.44
N PRO A 91 -2.05 1.64 6.93
CA PRO A 91 -3.32 1.00 6.59
C PRO A 91 -4.36 1.04 7.71
N TYR A 92 -3.93 0.82 8.95
CA TYR A 92 -4.82 0.88 10.11
C TYR A 92 -5.32 2.31 10.38
N ASN A 93 -4.46 3.31 10.25
CA ASN A 93 -4.85 4.71 10.47
C ASN A 93 -5.78 5.27 9.37
N ILE A 94 -5.65 4.76 8.14
CA ILE A 94 -6.44 5.26 7.00
C ILE A 94 -7.68 4.40 6.78
N PHE A 95 -7.55 3.07 6.70
CA PHE A 95 -8.61 2.21 6.19
C PHE A 95 -9.45 1.55 7.28
N PHE A 96 -8.93 1.42 8.51
CA PHE A 96 -9.73 0.84 9.59
C PHE A 96 -10.99 1.66 9.89
N PRO A 97 -10.93 3.01 10.01
CA PRO A 97 -12.14 3.81 10.22
C PRO A 97 -13.15 3.73 9.09
N MET A 98 -12.73 3.39 7.88
CA MET A 98 -13.61 3.28 6.71
C MET A 98 -14.66 2.15 6.83
N HIS A 99 -14.46 1.17 7.72
CA HIS A 99 -15.44 0.13 8.01
C HIS A 99 -16.77 0.69 8.56
N HIS A 100 -16.76 1.88 9.14
CA HIS A 100 -17.96 2.53 9.68
C HIS A 100 -18.87 3.15 8.61
N ASP A 101 -18.39 3.26 7.34
CA ASP A 101 -19.19 3.84 6.24
C ASP A 101 -18.85 3.20 4.89
N LEU A 102 -19.32 1.98 4.65
CA LEU A 102 -19.08 1.26 3.39
C LEU A 102 -19.78 1.92 2.19
N ASP A 103 -20.90 2.61 2.40
CA ASP A 103 -21.58 3.38 1.34
C ASP A 103 -20.77 4.61 0.93
N GLY A 104 -20.18 5.31 1.89
CA GLY A 104 -19.22 6.37 1.62
C GLY A 104 -17.98 5.85 0.89
N CYS A 105 -17.48 4.67 1.28
CA CYS A 105 -16.38 4.00 0.58
C CYS A 105 -16.74 3.67 -0.87
N LYS A 106 -17.95 3.18 -1.14
CA LYS A 106 -18.41 2.97 -2.52
C LYS A 106 -18.28 4.24 -3.34
N ARG A 107 -18.85 5.36 -2.89
CA ARG A 107 -18.77 6.65 -3.61
C ARG A 107 -17.32 7.10 -3.80
N LEU A 108 -16.49 6.95 -2.76
CA LEU A 108 -15.07 7.27 -2.82
C LEU A 108 -14.35 6.45 -3.90
N PHE A 109 -14.52 5.12 -3.90
CA PHE A 109 -13.83 4.26 -4.86
C PHE A 109 -14.40 4.40 -6.29
N CYS A 110 -15.68 4.69 -6.47
CA CYS A 110 -16.24 5.04 -7.77
C CYS A 110 -15.54 6.27 -8.38
N ASP A 111 -15.41 7.35 -7.60
CA ASP A 111 -14.75 8.59 -8.05
C ASP A 111 -13.22 8.36 -8.23
N LEU A 112 -12.58 7.67 -7.27
CA LEU A 112 -11.14 7.38 -7.32
C LEU A 112 -10.73 6.57 -8.55
N LEU A 113 -11.53 5.59 -8.94
CA LEU A 113 -11.28 4.69 -10.05
C LEU A 113 -11.97 5.15 -11.35
N SER A 114 -12.66 6.29 -11.34
CA SER A 114 -13.43 6.82 -12.45
C SER A 114 -14.37 5.76 -13.07
N THR A 115 -15.17 5.09 -12.21
CA THR A 115 -16.05 3.98 -12.61
C THR A 115 -17.37 4.01 -11.89
N ASP A 116 -18.44 3.63 -12.58
CA ASP A 116 -19.76 3.39 -11.98
C ASP A 116 -20.04 1.88 -11.75
N ASP A 117 -19.04 1.03 -11.99
CA ASP A 117 -19.18 -0.44 -11.93
C ASP A 117 -19.22 -1.01 -10.50
N ILE A 118 -19.07 -0.19 -9.44
CA ILE A 118 -19.14 -0.66 -8.04
C ILE A 118 -20.59 -0.60 -7.55
N LEU A 119 -21.20 -1.78 -7.34
CA LEU A 119 -22.53 -1.89 -6.76
C LEU A 119 -22.51 -1.70 -5.23
N SER A 120 -21.63 -2.43 -4.54
CA SER A 120 -21.45 -2.39 -3.09
C SER A 120 -20.03 -2.74 -2.69
N ILE A 121 -19.55 -2.17 -1.57
CA ILE A 121 -18.34 -2.63 -0.89
C ILE A 121 -18.77 -3.71 0.13
N ASP A 122 -18.20 -4.90 0.01
CA ASP A 122 -18.52 -6.01 0.91
C ASP A 122 -17.63 -6.00 2.16
N ASN A 123 -16.33 -5.70 1.99
CA ASN A 123 -15.37 -5.67 3.10
C ASN A 123 -14.09 -4.91 2.73
N ILE A 124 -13.42 -4.39 3.75
CA ILE A 124 -12.07 -3.80 3.66
C ILE A 124 -11.16 -4.61 4.61
N LYS A 125 -10.19 -5.34 4.08
CA LYS A 125 -9.28 -6.18 4.87
C LYS A 125 -7.88 -5.57 4.89
N ILE A 126 -7.26 -5.52 6.05
CA ILE A 126 -5.88 -5.05 6.23
C ILE A 126 -4.96 -6.26 6.33
N GLU A 127 -3.79 -6.21 5.67
CA GLU A 127 -2.81 -7.30 5.59
C GLU A 127 -3.40 -8.61 5.06
N TYR A 128 -4.16 -8.53 3.96
CA TYR A 128 -4.87 -9.66 3.38
C TYR A 128 -4.02 -10.42 2.35
N HIS A 129 -3.98 -11.74 2.46
CA HIS A 129 -3.52 -12.65 1.40
C HIS A 129 -4.58 -13.71 1.10
N PRO A 130 -4.75 -14.12 -0.17
CA PRO A 130 -5.69 -15.17 -0.53
C PRO A 130 -5.15 -16.55 -0.14
N GLU A 131 -6.05 -17.46 0.26
CA GLU A 131 -5.74 -18.83 0.63
C GLU A 131 -6.41 -19.85 -0.32
N PRO A 132 -5.78 -21.00 -0.51
CA PRO A 132 -4.44 -21.40 -0.05
C PRO A 132 -3.33 -20.74 -0.89
N ILE A 133 -2.26 -20.25 -0.24
CA ILE A 133 -1.20 -19.44 -0.89
C ILE A 133 -0.57 -20.09 -2.12
N LYS A 134 -0.49 -21.45 -2.13
CA LYS A 134 0.05 -22.24 -3.25
C LYS A 134 -0.71 -22.04 -4.57
N ASP A 135 -1.97 -21.67 -4.51
CA ASP A 135 -2.80 -21.48 -5.69
C ASP A 135 -2.56 -20.11 -6.36
N TYR A 136 -1.92 -19.20 -5.65
CA TYR A 136 -1.64 -17.82 -6.09
C TYR A 136 -0.14 -17.63 -6.37
N LEU A 137 0.57 -16.86 -5.57
CA LEU A 137 2.00 -16.60 -5.79
C LEU A 137 2.93 -17.59 -5.05
N ASN A 138 2.37 -18.51 -4.26
CA ASN A 138 3.09 -19.51 -3.47
C ASN A 138 4.07 -18.89 -2.47
N ASP A 139 3.71 -17.73 -1.93
CA ASP A 139 4.40 -17.08 -0.83
C ASP A 139 3.39 -16.33 0.05
N HIS A 140 3.86 -15.70 1.13
CA HIS A 140 3.01 -14.91 2.02
C HIS A 140 2.87 -13.45 1.57
N THR A 141 2.84 -13.20 0.25
CA THR A 141 2.55 -11.86 -0.28
C THR A 141 1.14 -11.44 0.11
N ALA A 142 1.04 -10.28 0.76
CA ALA A 142 -0.21 -9.69 1.18
C ALA A 142 -0.43 -8.31 0.53
N PHE A 143 -1.68 -7.97 0.30
CA PHE A 143 -2.09 -6.59 0.10
C PHE A 143 -2.02 -5.87 1.46
N ASP A 144 -1.47 -4.68 1.51
CA ASP A 144 -1.53 -3.87 2.73
C ASP A 144 -3.00 -3.56 3.07
N VAL A 145 -3.84 -3.36 2.02
CA VAL A 145 -5.30 -3.30 2.12
C VAL A 145 -5.94 -3.99 0.92
N TYR A 146 -6.98 -4.75 1.16
CA TYR A 146 -7.80 -5.38 0.13
C TYR A 146 -9.26 -4.97 0.31
N VAL A 147 -9.85 -4.36 -0.72
CA VAL A 147 -11.26 -4.00 -0.76
C VAL A 147 -12.00 -5.00 -1.63
N ALA A 148 -12.86 -5.80 -1.02
CA ALA A 148 -13.77 -6.69 -1.72
C ALA A 148 -15.05 -5.93 -2.07
N TYR A 149 -15.47 -5.99 -3.35
CA TYR A 149 -16.69 -5.33 -3.79
C TYR A 149 -17.46 -6.17 -4.80
N LYS A 150 -18.74 -5.89 -4.96
CA LYS A 150 -19.56 -6.42 -6.05
C LYS A 150 -19.69 -5.37 -7.13
N ASN A 151 -19.55 -5.80 -8.38
CA ASN A 151 -19.85 -4.96 -9.53
C ASN A 151 -21.36 -4.92 -9.83
N ILE A 152 -21.80 -4.09 -10.77
CA ILE A 152 -23.21 -3.96 -11.17
C ILE A 152 -23.83 -5.28 -11.68
N ALA A 153 -23.01 -6.23 -12.17
CA ALA A 153 -23.43 -7.57 -12.52
C ALA A 153 -23.45 -8.53 -11.31
N ASN A 154 -23.33 -8.02 -10.07
CA ASN A 154 -23.27 -8.78 -8.82
C ASN A 154 -22.11 -9.79 -8.76
N GLN A 155 -21.03 -9.56 -9.47
CA GLN A 155 -19.84 -10.39 -9.47
C GLN A 155 -18.82 -9.86 -8.47
N LEU A 156 -18.12 -10.75 -7.76
CA LEU A 156 -17.08 -10.40 -6.80
C LEU A 156 -15.85 -9.85 -7.52
N CYS A 157 -15.38 -8.69 -7.10
CA CYS A 157 -14.24 -7.98 -7.62
C CYS A 157 -13.33 -7.52 -6.45
N GLY A 158 -12.12 -7.05 -6.77
CA GLY A 158 -11.18 -6.63 -5.74
C GLY A 158 -10.33 -5.41 -6.12
N ILE A 159 -10.02 -4.60 -5.11
CA ILE A 159 -9.01 -3.54 -5.19
C ILE A 159 -7.91 -3.90 -4.20
N GLY A 160 -6.68 -4.08 -4.70
CA GLY A 160 -5.52 -4.33 -3.85
C GLY A 160 -4.67 -3.09 -3.71
N ILE A 161 -4.50 -2.58 -2.50
CA ILE A 161 -3.80 -1.33 -2.23
C ILE A 161 -2.45 -1.64 -1.60
N LYS A 162 -1.38 -1.12 -2.21
CA LYS A 162 -0.02 -1.10 -1.65
C LYS A 162 0.28 0.29 -1.11
N VAL A 163 0.56 0.37 0.19
CA VAL A 163 0.81 1.63 0.89
C VAL A 163 2.32 1.87 1.00
N LYS A 164 2.76 3.05 0.62
CA LYS A 164 4.16 3.49 0.68
C LYS A 164 4.25 4.82 1.41
N TYR A 165 5.28 4.97 2.23
CA TYR A 165 5.56 6.24 2.90
C TYR A 165 6.96 6.73 2.57
N THR A 166 7.96 6.32 3.34
CA THR A 166 9.34 6.76 3.13
C THR A 166 10.22 5.73 2.41
N GLU A 167 9.65 4.62 2.02
CA GLU A 167 10.34 3.56 1.29
C GLU A 167 10.49 3.93 -0.19
N ASN A 168 11.59 3.49 -0.81
CA ASN A 168 11.81 3.58 -2.26
C ASN A 168 12.12 2.22 -2.89
N SER A 169 12.68 1.33 -2.10
CA SER A 169 13.07 0.00 -2.55
C SER A 169 12.99 -0.98 -1.41
N TYR A 170 12.89 -2.23 -1.75
CA TYR A 170 12.88 -3.32 -0.78
C TYR A 170 13.84 -4.40 -1.26
N PRO A 171 15.04 -4.51 -0.66
CA PRO A 171 16.03 -5.51 -1.08
C PRO A 171 15.46 -6.93 -0.96
N LEU A 172 15.66 -7.71 -2.01
CA LEU A 172 15.26 -9.12 -2.03
C LEU A 172 16.21 -9.91 -1.11
N LYS A 173 15.64 -10.58 -0.11
CA LYS A 173 16.41 -11.36 0.87
C LYS A 173 16.56 -12.79 0.37
N PRO A 174 17.81 -13.33 0.25
CA PRO A 174 18.05 -14.68 -0.28
C PRO A 174 17.29 -15.81 0.44
N GLN A 175 16.98 -15.63 1.75
CA GLN A 175 16.27 -16.63 2.56
C GLN A 175 14.75 -16.46 2.55
N SER A 176 14.20 -15.49 1.79
CA SER A 176 12.77 -15.27 1.74
C SER A 176 12.09 -16.23 0.76
N HIS A 177 10.84 -16.62 1.04
CA HIS A 177 10.01 -17.34 0.08
C HIS A 177 9.85 -16.59 -1.24
N GLU A 178 9.82 -15.27 -1.21
CA GLU A 178 9.81 -14.42 -2.41
C GLU A 178 11.03 -14.67 -3.28
N TYR A 179 12.22 -14.86 -2.68
CA TYR A 179 13.46 -15.09 -3.45
C TYR A 179 13.33 -16.33 -4.35
N SER A 180 12.86 -17.44 -3.80
CA SER A 180 12.68 -18.70 -4.56
C SER A 180 11.63 -18.61 -5.69
N GLN A 181 10.76 -17.60 -5.66
CA GLN A 181 9.78 -17.37 -6.74
C GLN A 181 10.35 -16.51 -7.87
N VAL A 182 11.37 -15.70 -7.62
CA VAL A 182 11.93 -14.75 -8.59
C VAL A 182 13.38 -15.02 -8.98
N LYS A 183 14.10 -15.86 -8.22
CA LYS A 183 15.50 -16.26 -8.49
C LYS A 183 15.64 -17.78 -8.45
N ASP A 184 16.49 -18.31 -9.32
CA ASP A 184 16.92 -19.71 -9.31
C ASP A 184 18.09 -19.94 -8.32
N GLU A 185 18.58 -21.19 -8.25
CA GLU A 185 19.68 -21.59 -7.38
C GLU A 185 21.01 -20.86 -7.70
N ASN A 186 21.18 -20.39 -8.92
CA ASN A 186 22.35 -19.63 -9.37
C ASN A 186 22.17 -18.11 -9.22
N GLY A 187 21.04 -17.65 -8.69
CA GLY A 187 20.72 -16.23 -8.55
C GLY A 187 20.22 -15.56 -9.83
N ASN A 188 20.00 -16.32 -10.91
CA ASN A 188 19.39 -15.80 -12.13
C ASN A 188 17.89 -15.65 -11.95
N THR A 189 17.24 -14.89 -12.83
CA THR A 189 15.80 -14.70 -12.77
C THR A 189 15.07 -16.01 -13.09
N CYS A 190 14.20 -16.44 -12.17
CA CYS A 190 13.44 -17.67 -12.29
C CYS A 190 12.23 -17.47 -13.22
N LEU A 191 12.27 -18.11 -14.40
CA LEU A 191 11.16 -18.06 -15.38
C LEU A 191 10.11 -19.17 -15.19
N LYS A 192 10.34 -20.08 -14.25
CA LYS A 192 9.43 -21.20 -13.93
C LYS A 192 8.66 -21.01 -12.62
N GLY A 193 8.98 -19.96 -11.87
CA GLY A 193 8.29 -19.64 -10.62
C GLY A 193 6.87 -19.09 -10.86
N ARG A 194 6.03 -19.15 -9.83
CA ARG A 194 4.63 -18.67 -9.90
C ARG A 194 4.53 -17.21 -10.37
N TYR A 195 5.47 -16.37 -9.98
CA TYR A 195 5.51 -14.98 -10.41
C TYR A 195 5.63 -14.83 -11.92
N ALA A 196 6.56 -15.57 -12.53
CA ALA A 196 6.75 -15.54 -13.98
C ALA A 196 5.56 -16.12 -14.74
N LEU A 197 5.00 -17.22 -14.25
CA LEU A 197 3.82 -17.86 -14.85
C LEU A 197 2.62 -16.92 -14.83
N VAL A 198 2.27 -16.34 -13.66
CA VAL A 198 1.16 -15.39 -13.55
C VAL A 198 1.39 -14.15 -14.41
N THR A 199 2.63 -13.61 -14.43
CA THR A 199 2.98 -12.45 -15.27
C THR A 199 2.73 -12.72 -16.76
N LYS A 200 3.05 -13.94 -17.23
CA LYS A 200 2.82 -14.33 -18.62
C LYS A 200 1.33 -14.56 -18.91
N GLU A 201 0.62 -15.24 -18.01
CA GLU A 201 -0.77 -15.66 -18.20
C GLU A 201 -1.78 -14.51 -18.09
N CYS A 202 -1.48 -13.47 -17.27
CA CYS A 202 -2.41 -12.38 -17.03
C CYS A 202 -2.56 -11.40 -18.21
N GLY A 203 -1.59 -11.33 -19.11
CA GLY A 203 -1.63 -10.44 -20.27
C GLY A 203 -1.45 -8.94 -19.97
N TYR A 204 -1.09 -8.57 -18.74
CA TYR A 204 -1.02 -7.17 -18.32
C TYR A 204 0.15 -6.39 -18.93
N TYR A 205 1.20 -7.10 -19.35
CA TYR A 205 2.47 -6.48 -19.74
C TYR A 205 2.71 -6.59 -21.24
N LYS A 206 3.32 -5.55 -21.81
CA LYS A 206 3.76 -5.54 -23.21
C LYS A 206 4.80 -6.63 -23.47
N GLU A 207 4.88 -7.12 -24.70
CA GLU A 207 5.79 -8.21 -25.09
C GLU A 207 7.28 -7.92 -24.86
N ASN A 208 7.67 -6.64 -24.95
CA ASN A 208 9.07 -6.19 -24.73
C ASN A 208 9.43 -6.03 -23.24
N VAL A 209 8.50 -6.25 -22.31
CA VAL A 209 8.77 -6.17 -20.87
C VAL A 209 9.31 -7.50 -20.36
N THR A 210 10.57 -7.50 -20.00
CA THR A 210 11.21 -8.71 -19.48
C THR A 210 10.94 -8.91 -17.99
N HIS A 211 11.02 -10.17 -17.56
CA HIS A 211 10.87 -10.51 -16.15
C HIS A 211 11.92 -9.82 -15.26
N ASP A 212 13.18 -9.68 -15.75
CA ASP A 212 14.25 -8.96 -15.06
C ASP A 212 13.92 -7.50 -14.76
N MET A 213 13.22 -6.82 -15.67
CA MET A 213 12.77 -5.45 -15.46
C MET A 213 11.82 -5.38 -14.27
N LEU A 214 10.87 -6.31 -14.17
CA LEU A 214 9.84 -6.36 -13.13
C LEU A 214 10.40 -6.79 -11.77
N VAL A 215 11.35 -7.71 -11.72
CA VAL A 215 12.02 -8.21 -10.50
C VAL A 215 12.90 -7.14 -9.85
N SER A 216 13.27 -6.08 -10.56
CA SER A 216 14.14 -5.03 -10.02
C SER A 216 13.57 -4.44 -8.71
N ASN A 217 14.45 -4.01 -7.81
CA ASN A 217 14.05 -3.40 -6.55
C ASN A 217 13.10 -2.19 -6.71
N LYS A 218 13.17 -1.52 -7.87
CA LYS A 218 12.35 -0.35 -8.19
C LYS A 218 10.87 -0.71 -8.36
N PHE A 219 10.57 -1.84 -9.01
CA PHE A 219 9.20 -2.19 -9.42
C PHE A 219 8.61 -3.36 -8.65
N ARG A 220 9.46 -4.23 -8.08
CA ARG A 220 9.05 -5.53 -7.54
C ARG A 220 7.85 -5.47 -6.60
N GLN A 221 7.74 -4.48 -5.72
CA GLN A 221 6.61 -4.41 -4.80
C GLN A 221 5.31 -3.94 -5.47
N ILE A 222 5.39 -3.05 -6.48
CA ILE A 222 4.24 -2.66 -7.30
C ILE A 222 3.77 -3.88 -8.09
N TRP A 223 4.70 -4.51 -8.78
CA TRP A 223 4.46 -5.71 -9.58
C TRP A 223 3.86 -6.86 -8.76
N ARG A 224 4.41 -7.18 -7.58
CA ARG A 224 3.87 -8.22 -6.69
C ARG A 224 2.41 -7.98 -6.32
N ASN A 225 2.07 -6.76 -5.93
CA ASN A 225 0.69 -6.39 -5.62
C ASN A 225 -0.23 -6.63 -6.83
N HIS A 226 0.23 -6.23 -8.01
CA HIS A 226 -0.54 -6.32 -9.24
C HIS A 226 -0.75 -7.80 -9.66
N ILE A 227 0.31 -8.61 -9.69
CA ILE A 227 0.20 -10.03 -10.08
C ILE A 227 -0.48 -10.90 -9.01
N LEU A 228 -0.47 -10.51 -7.73
CA LEU A 228 -1.26 -11.21 -6.72
C LEU A 228 -2.76 -11.11 -7.05
N GLY A 229 -3.24 -9.91 -7.40
CA GLY A 229 -4.61 -9.72 -7.85
C GLY A 229 -4.91 -10.42 -9.18
N ALA A 230 -3.98 -10.35 -10.14
CA ALA A 230 -4.08 -11.08 -11.40
C ALA A 230 -4.24 -12.60 -11.16
N SER A 231 -3.49 -13.17 -10.24
CA SER A 231 -3.60 -14.59 -9.87
C SER A 231 -4.98 -14.95 -9.31
N MET A 232 -5.62 -14.03 -8.58
CA MET A 232 -7.00 -14.23 -8.09
C MET A 232 -8.02 -14.22 -9.23
N VAL A 233 -7.82 -13.39 -10.25
CA VAL A 233 -8.66 -13.37 -11.47
C VAL A 233 -8.47 -14.66 -12.27
N LEU A 234 -7.23 -15.07 -12.53
CA LEU A 234 -6.89 -16.31 -13.24
C LEU A 234 -7.47 -17.56 -12.56
N LYS A 235 -7.58 -17.56 -11.23
CA LYS A 235 -8.20 -18.64 -10.45
C LYS A 235 -9.73 -18.54 -10.35
N GLY A 236 -10.33 -17.53 -10.95
CA GLY A 236 -11.78 -17.30 -10.87
C GLY A 236 -12.29 -16.93 -9.48
N LYS A 237 -11.39 -16.51 -8.55
CA LYS A 237 -11.75 -16.07 -7.21
C LYS A 237 -12.50 -14.73 -7.23
N ILE A 238 -12.11 -13.88 -8.16
CA ILE A 238 -12.73 -12.60 -8.44
C ILE A 238 -12.84 -12.39 -9.95
N LYS A 239 -13.78 -11.58 -10.40
CA LYS A 239 -13.98 -11.30 -11.82
C LYS A 239 -13.04 -10.23 -12.36
N LYS A 240 -12.73 -9.20 -11.55
CA LYS A 240 -11.92 -8.04 -11.92
C LYS A 240 -11.05 -7.62 -10.75
N PHE A 241 -9.87 -7.11 -11.06
CA PHE A 241 -8.93 -6.60 -10.05
C PHE A 241 -8.38 -5.24 -10.46
N THR A 242 -8.26 -4.33 -9.51
CA THR A 242 -7.56 -3.05 -9.66
C THR A 242 -6.44 -2.95 -8.64
N SER A 243 -5.22 -2.69 -9.11
CA SER A 243 -4.06 -2.47 -8.27
C SER A 243 -3.88 -0.99 -7.97
N VAL A 244 -3.86 -0.61 -6.71
CA VAL A 244 -3.61 0.77 -6.27
C VAL A 244 -2.25 0.84 -5.58
N THR A 245 -1.44 1.84 -5.94
CA THR A 245 -0.26 2.23 -5.16
C THR A 245 -0.51 3.58 -4.52
N LEU A 246 -0.54 3.59 -3.18
CA LEU A 246 -0.83 4.77 -2.36
C LEU A 246 0.47 5.32 -1.75
N PHE A 247 0.79 6.59 -1.97
CA PHE A 247 2.04 7.21 -1.54
C PHE A 247 1.89 8.73 -1.36
N PRO A 248 2.75 9.43 -0.56
CA PRO A 248 2.75 10.89 -0.51
C PRO A 248 3.33 11.47 -1.81
N SER A 249 2.71 12.51 -2.37
CA SER A 249 3.12 13.11 -3.66
C SER A 249 4.59 13.55 -3.68
N GLN A 250 5.12 13.96 -2.53
CA GLN A 250 6.51 14.36 -2.36
C GLN A 250 7.51 13.20 -2.44
N ASN A 251 7.07 11.95 -2.38
CA ASN A 251 7.96 10.81 -2.61
C ASN A 251 8.28 10.69 -4.11
N VAL A 252 9.29 11.45 -4.53
CA VAL A 252 9.70 11.58 -5.94
C VAL A 252 10.10 10.26 -6.59
N HIS A 253 10.52 9.26 -5.80
CA HIS A 253 10.77 7.92 -6.33
C HIS A 253 9.50 7.31 -6.93
N PHE A 254 8.35 7.43 -6.25
CA PHE A 254 7.08 6.94 -6.79
C PHE A 254 6.48 7.90 -7.80
N SER A 255 6.40 9.20 -7.47
CA SER A 255 5.69 10.17 -8.33
C SER A 255 6.40 10.46 -9.67
N GLN A 256 7.73 10.37 -9.74
CA GLN A 256 8.50 10.79 -10.93
C GLN A 256 9.27 9.65 -11.61
N GLU A 257 9.48 8.52 -10.93
CA GLU A 257 10.32 7.46 -11.47
C GLU A 257 9.63 6.10 -11.59
N ALA A 258 9.25 5.49 -10.45
CA ALA A 258 8.79 4.10 -10.45
C ALA A 258 7.41 3.95 -11.11
N ILE A 259 6.45 4.80 -10.77
CA ILE A 259 5.08 4.70 -11.28
C ILE A 259 4.99 5.06 -12.76
N PRO A 260 5.51 6.21 -13.24
CA PRO A 260 5.46 6.49 -14.68
C PRO A 260 6.08 5.38 -15.51
N LYS A 261 7.24 4.87 -15.07
CA LYS A 261 7.92 3.78 -15.79
C LYS A 261 7.17 2.45 -15.71
N TYR A 262 6.53 2.13 -14.59
CA TYR A 262 5.72 0.92 -14.46
C TYR A 262 4.47 0.96 -15.35
N GLN A 263 3.83 2.12 -15.48
CA GLN A 263 2.70 2.32 -16.38
C GLN A 263 3.07 2.11 -17.86
N GLU A 264 4.30 2.48 -18.27
CA GLU A 264 4.81 2.19 -19.61
C GLU A 264 4.91 0.69 -19.92
N PHE A 265 5.03 -0.16 -18.91
CA PHE A 265 5.11 -1.61 -19.06
C PHE A 265 3.75 -2.25 -19.37
N LEU A 266 2.66 -1.58 -19.03
CA LEU A 266 1.31 -2.12 -19.17
C LEU A 266 0.79 -1.99 -20.59
N THR A 267 -0.03 -2.96 -21.01
CA THR A 267 -0.80 -2.90 -22.25
C THR A 267 -1.89 -1.83 -22.13
N GLU A 268 -2.42 -1.35 -23.25
CA GLU A 268 -3.50 -0.34 -23.27
C GLU A 268 -4.76 -0.86 -22.57
N ASP A 269 -5.11 -2.14 -22.77
CA ASP A 269 -6.29 -2.78 -22.18
C ASP A 269 -6.24 -2.85 -20.66
N HIS A 270 -5.02 -2.94 -20.07
CA HIS A 270 -4.82 -3.10 -18.63
C HIS A 270 -4.23 -1.85 -17.93
N TYR A 271 -4.04 -0.76 -18.69
CA TYR A 271 -3.47 0.47 -18.15
C TYR A 271 -4.30 1.04 -16.98
N ASN A 272 -5.63 1.00 -17.11
CA ASN A 272 -6.55 1.53 -16.10
C ASN A 272 -6.77 0.60 -14.90
N GLU A 273 -6.23 -0.61 -14.93
CA GLU A 273 -6.26 -1.55 -13.79
C GLU A 273 -5.14 -1.29 -12.78
N PHE A 274 -4.22 -0.38 -13.11
CA PHE A 274 -3.19 0.12 -12.20
C PHE A 274 -3.38 1.61 -11.94
N VAL A 275 -3.75 1.96 -10.70
CA VAL A 275 -4.11 3.32 -10.32
C VAL A 275 -3.16 3.86 -9.24
N PRO A 276 -2.28 4.80 -9.57
CA PRO A 276 -1.48 5.51 -8.57
C PRO A 276 -2.35 6.56 -7.85
N VAL A 277 -2.25 6.60 -6.53
CA VAL A 277 -3.03 7.52 -5.69
C VAL A 277 -2.09 8.21 -4.70
N THR A 278 -2.20 9.53 -4.57
CA THR A 278 -1.47 10.24 -3.53
C THR A 278 -2.26 10.31 -2.22
N TYR A 279 -1.56 10.43 -1.08
CA TYR A 279 -2.21 10.65 0.21
C TYR A 279 -3.10 11.88 0.18
N GLU A 280 -2.63 12.96 -0.45
CA GLU A 280 -3.33 14.24 -0.57
C GLU A 280 -4.67 14.06 -1.28
N THR A 281 -4.67 13.30 -2.39
CA THR A 281 -5.89 12.99 -3.14
C THR A 281 -6.84 12.14 -2.31
N LEU A 282 -6.33 11.05 -1.70
CA LEU A 282 -7.16 10.15 -0.91
C LEU A 282 -7.79 10.87 0.28
N PHE A 283 -7.01 11.67 1.06
CA PHE A 283 -7.53 12.36 2.24
C PHE A 283 -8.61 13.39 1.89
N LYS A 284 -8.43 14.10 0.76
CA LYS A 284 -9.46 15.00 0.22
C LYS A 284 -10.76 14.27 -0.14
N MET A 285 -10.63 13.09 -0.75
CA MET A 285 -11.80 12.28 -1.12
C MET A 285 -12.48 11.67 0.11
N MET A 286 -11.70 11.24 1.11
CA MET A 286 -12.23 10.77 2.39
C MET A 286 -13.03 11.88 3.09
N ASP A 287 -12.53 13.10 3.11
CA ASP A 287 -13.26 14.25 3.65
C ASP A 287 -14.56 14.54 2.89
N LYS A 288 -14.56 14.35 1.58
CA LYS A 288 -15.76 14.56 0.73
C LYS A 288 -16.83 13.48 0.95
N TYR A 289 -16.45 12.21 1.00
CA TYR A 289 -17.39 11.09 0.85
C TYR A 289 -17.75 10.35 2.12
N LEU A 290 -16.86 10.32 3.12
CA LEU A 290 -17.07 9.50 4.31
C LEU A 290 -17.83 10.21 5.41
N PHE A 291 -18.67 9.45 6.13
CA PHE A 291 -19.42 9.88 7.31
C PHE A 291 -19.11 8.94 8.47
N VAL A 292 -17.91 9.03 9.02
CA VAL A 292 -17.43 8.19 10.13
C VAL A 292 -17.35 8.99 11.43
N PRO A 293 -17.36 8.33 12.60
CA PRO A 293 -17.10 8.99 13.88
C PRO A 293 -15.78 9.75 13.85
N HIS A 294 -15.69 10.85 14.58
CA HIS A 294 -14.47 11.68 14.70
C HIS A 294 -13.87 12.13 13.34
N LYS A 295 -14.67 12.21 12.27
CA LYS A 295 -14.18 12.49 10.91
C LYS A 295 -13.26 13.70 10.83
N LYS A 296 -13.67 14.84 11.42
CA LYS A 296 -12.90 16.09 11.33
C LYS A 296 -11.53 15.98 11.99
N GLU A 297 -11.49 15.40 13.17
CA GLU A 297 -10.27 15.15 13.94
C GLU A 297 -9.38 14.14 13.25
N TRP A 298 -9.98 13.09 12.67
CA TRP A 298 -9.29 12.06 11.92
C TRP A 298 -8.65 12.59 10.64
N ILE A 299 -9.37 13.32 9.81
CA ILE A 299 -8.81 13.94 8.59
C ILE A 299 -7.71 14.94 8.95
N LYS A 300 -7.90 15.76 10.01
CA LYS A 300 -6.87 16.63 10.52
C LYS A 300 -5.62 15.85 10.97
N TYR A 301 -5.82 14.74 11.71
CA TYR A 301 -4.73 13.86 12.12
C TYR A 301 -3.95 13.33 10.93
N LEU A 302 -4.62 12.80 9.90
CA LEU A 302 -3.98 12.24 8.72
C LEU A 302 -3.12 13.30 8.01
N ASN A 303 -3.65 14.50 7.81
CA ASN A 303 -2.92 15.61 7.20
C ASN A 303 -1.71 16.01 8.04
N VAL A 304 -1.89 16.27 9.33
CA VAL A 304 -0.79 16.68 10.23
C VAL A 304 0.26 15.59 10.38
N ARG A 305 -0.14 14.31 10.30
CA ARG A 305 0.72 13.17 10.54
C ARG A 305 1.55 12.79 9.32
N TYR A 306 0.98 12.86 8.11
CA TYR A 306 1.58 12.25 6.93
C TYR A 306 1.93 13.24 5.80
N LEU A 307 1.44 14.48 5.86
CA LEU A 307 1.73 15.54 4.89
C LEU A 307 2.60 16.62 5.51
N PHE A 308 3.60 17.15 4.77
CA PHE A 308 4.55 18.16 5.25
C PHE A 308 5.18 18.94 4.09
#